data_f594c9e4081174320f7fe356c19d3b03
#
_entry.id   f594c9e4081174320f7fe356c19d3b03
#
_cell.length_a   1.000
_cell.length_b   1.000
_cell.length_c   1.000
_cell.angle_alpha   90.00
_cell.angle_beta   90.00
_cell.angle_gamma   90.00
#
_symmetry.space_group_name_H-M   'P 1'
#
loop_
_entity.id
_entity.type
_entity.pdbx_description
1 polymer ?
#
loop_
_entity_poly.entity_id
_entity_poly.type
_entity_poly.pdbx_seq_one_letter_code
_entity_poly.pdbx_strand_id
1 'polypeptide(L)'
;MCIRDRVESGHAKQLLVDPETQVEVPGLGDRGPRMLSRQALAGVIEPRIEEIFSLVNQVMRESGFEEVLSSGIVLTGGSCVMPGMVELGEDIFLKPVRRGIPKYSGALSDMVAQPRAATVMGLLEEARLARMRGFKVSQKTGSVQTAFGRFKDFIVGNF
;
A
#
# COMPACT_ATOMS: atom_id res chain seq x y z
N MET A 1 3.81 -18.66 4.06
CA MET A 1 4.18 -17.77 2.94
C MET A 1 4.58 -16.43 3.51
N CYS A 2 5.82 -16.00 3.30
CA CYS A 2 6.32 -14.74 3.86
C CYS A 2 6.06 -13.56 2.90
N ILE A 3 6.31 -12.34 3.41
CA ILE A 3 6.14 -11.12 2.60
C ILE A 3 7.15 -11.10 1.43
N ARG A 4 8.36 -11.61 1.66
CA ARG A 4 9.41 -11.68 0.64
C ARG A 4 8.97 -12.51 -0.57
N ASP A 5 8.42 -13.69 -0.34
CA ASP A 5 7.97 -14.58 -1.43
C ASP A 5 6.95 -13.89 -2.33
N ARG A 6 6.04 -13.10 -1.73
CA ARG A 6 5.04 -12.32 -2.47
C ARG A 6 5.64 -11.17 -3.27
N VAL A 7 6.67 -10.52 -2.73
CA VAL A 7 7.31 -9.36 -3.39
C VAL A 7 8.20 -9.81 -4.54
N GLU A 8 8.96 -10.88 -4.36
CA GLU A 8 9.96 -11.33 -5.34
C GLU A 8 9.35 -12.24 -6.42
N SER A 9 8.40 -13.09 -6.05
CA SER A 9 7.89 -14.15 -6.93
C SER A 9 6.37 -14.14 -7.09
N GLY A 10 5.67 -13.26 -6.39
CA GLY A 10 4.21 -13.17 -6.44
C GLY A 10 3.68 -12.79 -7.82
N HIS A 11 2.48 -13.28 -8.11
CA HIS A 11 1.69 -12.91 -9.29
C HIS A 11 0.21 -12.88 -8.91
N ALA A 12 -0.51 -11.88 -9.36
CA ALA A 12 -1.92 -11.69 -9.02
C ALA A 12 -2.88 -12.55 -9.84
N LYS A 13 -2.42 -13.12 -10.97
CA LYS A 13 -3.26 -13.92 -11.87
C LYS A 13 -2.55 -15.23 -12.19
N GLN A 14 -3.09 -16.35 -11.71
CA GLN A 14 -2.49 -17.68 -11.81
C GLN A 14 -2.33 -18.12 -13.25
N LEU A 15 -3.31 -17.81 -14.11
CA LEU A 15 -3.31 -18.22 -15.52
C LEU A 15 -2.18 -17.56 -16.33
N LEU A 16 -1.60 -16.47 -15.86
CA LEU A 16 -0.50 -15.77 -16.55
C LEU A 16 0.89 -16.24 -16.09
N VAL A 17 0.95 -17.22 -15.22
CA VAL A 17 2.20 -17.74 -14.67
C VAL A 17 2.57 -19.04 -15.36
N ASP A 18 3.82 -19.13 -15.81
CA ASP A 18 4.38 -20.36 -16.34
C ASP A 18 4.42 -21.45 -15.25
N PRO A 19 3.78 -22.62 -15.47
CA PRO A 19 3.72 -23.71 -14.49
C PRO A 19 5.09 -24.33 -14.19
N GLU A 20 6.03 -24.26 -15.12
CA GLU A 20 7.37 -24.83 -14.97
C GLU A 20 8.28 -23.99 -14.07
N THR A 21 7.95 -22.72 -13.85
CA THR A 21 8.74 -21.83 -12.99
C THR A 21 8.59 -22.24 -11.52
N GLN A 22 9.70 -22.60 -10.89
CA GLN A 22 9.78 -22.95 -9.47
C GLN A 22 10.37 -21.81 -8.63
N VAL A 23 9.92 -21.70 -7.39
CA VAL A 23 10.36 -20.72 -6.40
C VAL A 23 10.74 -21.45 -5.13
N GLU A 24 11.88 -21.10 -4.58
CA GLU A 24 12.29 -21.56 -3.27
C GLU A 24 11.59 -20.77 -2.16
N VAL A 25 10.76 -21.46 -1.37
CA VAL A 25 10.03 -20.86 -0.26
C VAL A 25 10.68 -21.29 1.05
N PRO A 26 11.07 -20.36 1.93
CA PRO A 26 11.67 -20.70 3.22
C PRO A 26 10.69 -21.53 4.05
N GLY A 27 11.22 -22.56 4.71
CA GLY A 27 10.46 -23.38 5.63
C GLY A 27 10.07 -22.62 6.90
N LEU A 28 9.05 -23.12 7.60
CA LEU A 28 8.62 -22.61 8.89
C LEU A 28 9.20 -23.48 10.00
N GLY A 29 9.85 -22.87 10.99
CA GLY A 29 10.53 -23.55 12.10
C GLY A 29 11.71 -24.38 11.61
N ASP A 30 11.82 -25.63 12.06
CA ASP A 30 12.94 -26.54 11.73
C ASP A 30 12.84 -27.20 10.34
N ARG A 31 11.85 -26.82 9.55
CA ARG A 31 11.70 -27.34 8.19
C ARG A 31 12.58 -26.57 7.24
N GLY A 32 13.41 -27.27 6.48
CA GLY A 32 14.24 -26.69 5.43
C GLY A 32 13.41 -26.00 4.32
N PRO A 33 14.06 -25.21 3.46
CA PRO A 33 13.40 -24.58 2.32
C PRO A 33 12.81 -25.64 1.39
N ARG A 34 11.71 -25.30 0.72
CA ARG A 34 11.04 -26.19 -0.23
C ARG A 34 10.80 -25.50 -1.56
N MET A 35 10.88 -26.25 -2.63
CA MET A 35 10.51 -25.79 -3.97
C MET A 35 8.99 -25.81 -4.11
N LEU A 36 8.43 -24.73 -4.62
CA LEU A 36 7.02 -24.58 -4.92
C LEU A 36 6.87 -24.02 -6.32
N SER A 37 5.91 -24.48 -7.11
CA SER A 37 5.65 -23.85 -8.40
C SER A 37 5.15 -22.41 -8.18
N ARG A 38 5.63 -21.48 -8.99
CA ARG A 38 5.19 -20.08 -8.95
C ARG A 38 3.68 -19.96 -9.20
N GLN A 39 3.14 -20.86 -10.02
CA GLN A 39 1.71 -20.94 -10.27
C GLN A 39 0.92 -21.31 -8.99
N ALA A 40 1.41 -22.24 -8.16
CA ALA A 40 0.78 -22.57 -6.89
C ALA A 40 0.84 -21.39 -5.89
N LEU A 41 1.92 -20.61 -5.92
CA LEU A 41 2.02 -19.37 -5.15
C LEU A 41 0.99 -18.34 -5.62
N ALA A 42 0.84 -18.14 -6.92
CA ALA A 42 -0.17 -17.26 -7.50
C ALA A 42 -1.60 -17.70 -7.14
N GLY A 43 -1.89 -19.00 -7.17
CA GLY A 43 -3.19 -19.56 -6.78
C GLY A 43 -3.60 -19.32 -5.32
N VAL A 44 -2.65 -18.95 -4.45
CA VAL A 44 -2.93 -18.50 -3.07
C VAL A 44 -3.11 -16.99 -3.00
N ILE A 45 -2.43 -16.25 -3.88
CA ILE A 45 -2.46 -14.78 -3.90
C ILE A 45 -3.72 -14.26 -4.59
N GLU A 46 -4.05 -14.81 -5.76
CA GLU A 46 -5.16 -14.37 -6.61
C GLU A 46 -6.49 -14.28 -5.86
N PRO A 47 -6.99 -15.31 -5.17
CA PRO A 47 -8.29 -15.24 -4.47
C PRO A 47 -8.33 -14.11 -3.42
N ARG A 48 -7.21 -13.82 -2.79
CA ARG A 48 -7.13 -12.75 -1.81
C ARG A 48 -7.22 -11.37 -2.44
N ILE A 49 -6.63 -11.19 -3.60
CA ILE A 49 -6.73 -9.93 -4.35
C ILE A 49 -8.12 -9.77 -4.94
N GLU A 50 -8.70 -10.86 -5.47
CA GLU A 50 -10.09 -10.88 -5.95
C GLU A 50 -11.07 -10.46 -4.88
N GLU A 51 -10.93 -10.98 -3.66
CA GLU A 51 -11.76 -10.58 -2.51
C GLU A 51 -11.64 -9.08 -2.24
N ILE A 52 -10.42 -8.54 -2.20
CA ILE A 52 -10.18 -7.11 -1.97
C ILE A 52 -10.81 -6.27 -3.08
N PHE A 53 -10.60 -6.63 -4.34
CA PHE A 53 -11.13 -5.89 -5.46
C PHE A 53 -12.66 -5.98 -5.53
N SER A 54 -13.23 -7.14 -5.20
CA SER A 54 -14.67 -7.33 -5.13
C SER A 54 -15.32 -6.45 -4.06
N LEU A 55 -14.70 -6.36 -2.87
CA LEU A 55 -15.17 -5.47 -1.80
C LEU A 55 -15.10 -4.00 -2.22
N VAL A 56 -14.03 -3.59 -2.90
CA VAL A 56 -13.91 -2.22 -3.43
C VAL A 56 -14.97 -1.96 -4.50
N ASN A 57 -15.20 -2.91 -5.40
CA ASN A 57 -16.21 -2.81 -6.44
C ASN A 57 -17.63 -2.69 -5.85
N GLN A 58 -17.91 -3.45 -4.79
CA GLN A 58 -19.17 -3.34 -4.06
C GLN A 58 -19.36 -1.92 -3.50
N VAL A 59 -18.36 -1.37 -2.81
CA VAL A 59 -18.42 0.01 -2.27
C VAL A 59 -18.63 1.04 -3.40
N MET A 60 -17.99 0.85 -4.55
CA MET A 60 -18.18 1.73 -5.70
C MET A 60 -19.63 1.69 -6.22
N ARG A 61 -20.23 0.52 -6.30
CA ARG A 61 -21.64 0.35 -6.70
C ARG A 61 -22.60 1.01 -5.71
N GLU A 62 -22.40 0.72 -4.43
CA GLU A 62 -23.23 1.28 -3.34
C GLU A 62 -23.14 2.81 -3.29
N SER A 63 -22.00 3.39 -3.67
CA SER A 63 -21.83 4.86 -3.75
C SER A 63 -22.57 5.52 -4.91
N GLY A 64 -23.05 4.76 -5.90
CA GLY A 64 -23.71 5.27 -7.10
C GLY A 64 -22.79 5.95 -8.12
N PHE A 65 -21.47 5.93 -7.89
CA PHE A 65 -20.50 6.57 -8.81
C PHE A 65 -20.00 5.64 -9.92
N GLU A 66 -20.39 4.38 -9.93
CA GLU A 66 -19.89 3.38 -10.89
C GLU A 66 -20.04 3.86 -12.36
N GLU A 67 -21.18 4.41 -12.71
CA GLU A 67 -21.46 4.85 -14.10
C GLU A 67 -20.66 6.11 -14.49
N VAL A 68 -20.31 6.95 -13.52
CA VAL A 68 -19.60 8.22 -13.76
C VAL A 68 -18.09 8.00 -13.93
N LEU A 69 -17.56 6.86 -13.49
CA LEU A 69 -16.15 6.51 -13.58
C LEU A 69 -15.74 6.02 -14.99
N SER A 70 -15.89 6.88 -15.99
CA SER A 70 -15.50 6.58 -17.38
C SER A 70 -13.98 6.51 -17.59
N SER A 71 -13.21 7.23 -16.77
CA SER A 71 -11.74 7.30 -16.87
C SER A 71 -11.02 6.05 -16.32
N GLY A 72 -11.76 5.09 -15.78
CA GLY A 72 -11.22 3.86 -15.21
C GLY A 72 -10.66 4.01 -13.78
N ILE A 73 -9.88 3.02 -13.37
CA ILE A 73 -9.38 2.87 -12.00
C ILE A 73 -7.87 3.02 -11.97
N VAL A 74 -7.39 3.65 -10.92
CA VAL A 74 -5.95 3.83 -10.68
C VAL A 74 -5.53 3.04 -9.46
N LEU A 75 -4.69 2.03 -9.66
CA LEU A 75 -4.06 1.27 -8.58
C LEU A 75 -2.75 1.95 -8.18
N THR A 76 -2.53 2.14 -6.90
CA THR A 76 -1.29 2.70 -6.37
C THR A 76 -0.86 2.00 -5.07
N GLY A 77 0.30 2.37 -4.55
CA GLY A 77 0.86 1.67 -3.38
C GLY A 77 1.82 0.55 -3.78
N GLY A 78 2.45 -0.07 -2.78
CA GLY A 78 3.48 -1.09 -3.03
C GLY A 78 2.96 -2.36 -3.69
N SER A 79 1.76 -2.81 -3.33
CA SER A 79 1.18 -4.05 -3.84
C SER A 79 0.78 -3.98 -5.32
N CYS A 80 0.46 -2.80 -5.85
CA CYS A 80 0.06 -2.65 -7.26
C CYS A 80 1.21 -2.90 -8.25
N VAL A 81 2.46 -3.02 -7.76
CA VAL A 81 3.64 -3.35 -8.57
C VAL A 81 3.67 -4.83 -8.94
N MET A 82 2.96 -5.68 -8.18
CA MET A 82 2.89 -7.11 -8.46
C MET A 82 2.38 -7.36 -9.87
N PRO A 83 3.03 -8.26 -10.65
CA PRO A 83 2.54 -8.64 -11.97
C PRO A 83 1.12 -9.23 -11.91
N GLY A 84 0.31 -8.98 -12.91
CA GLY A 84 -1.08 -9.46 -12.98
C GLY A 84 -2.12 -8.62 -12.23
N MET A 85 -1.70 -7.58 -11.48
CA MET A 85 -2.63 -6.74 -10.70
C MET A 85 -3.55 -5.89 -11.57
N VAL A 86 -3.05 -5.39 -12.69
CA VAL A 86 -3.84 -4.58 -13.63
C VAL A 86 -4.86 -5.46 -14.32
N GLU A 87 -4.42 -6.58 -14.86
CA GLU A 87 -5.23 -7.54 -15.59
C GLU A 87 -6.34 -8.12 -14.72
N LEU A 88 -6.04 -8.47 -13.46
CA LEU A 88 -7.04 -8.94 -12.50
C LEU A 88 -8.02 -7.81 -12.12
N GLY A 89 -7.53 -6.59 -12.00
CA GLY A 89 -8.38 -5.44 -11.74
C GLY A 89 -9.35 -5.16 -12.89
N GLU A 90 -8.90 -5.25 -14.14
CA GLU A 90 -9.76 -5.08 -15.32
C GLU A 90 -10.86 -6.14 -15.39
N ASP A 91 -10.54 -7.40 -15.05
CA ASP A 91 -11.51 -8.49 -15.01
C ASP A 91 -12.63 -8.25 -13.97
N ILE A 92 -12.29 -7.69 -12.81
CA ILE A 92 -13.25 -7.53 -11.70
C ILE A 92 -14.05 -6.23 -11.81
N PHE A 93 -13.36 -5.14 -12.14
CA PHE A 93 -14.00 -3.82 -12.23
C PHE A 93 -14.70 -3.58 -13.55
N LEU A 94 -14.41 -4.37 -14.59
CA LEU A 94 -14.91 -4.21 -15.96
C LEU A 94 -14.66 -2.78 -16.49
N LYS A 95 -13.56 -2.19 -16.10
CA LYS A 95 -13.11 -0.84 -16.44
C LYS A 95 -11.61 -0.85 -16.72
N PRO A 96 -11.10 0.09 -17.51
CA PRO A 96 -9.67 0.25 -17.70
C PRO A 96 -8.95 0.47 -16.36
N VAL A 97 -7.86 -0.25 -16.13
CA VAL A 97 -7.06 -0.14 -14.91
C VAL A 97 -5.63 0.27 -15.26
N ARG A 98 -5.06 1.18 -14.50
CA ARG A 98 -3.65 1.57 -14.66
C ARG A 98 -2.95 1.73 -13.33
N ARG A 99 -1.62 1.63 -13.35
CA ARG A 99 -0.79 1.96 -12.18
C ARG A 99 -0.62 3.47 -12.06
N GLY A 100 -0.82 3.99 -10.85
CA GLY A 100 -0.59 5.39 -10.50
C GLY A 100 0.81 5.60 -9.93
N ILE A 101 1.48 6.61 -10.43
CA ILE A 101 2.81 7.04 -9.97
C ILE A 101 2.68 8.50 -9.50
N PRO A 102 3.23 8.86 -8.34
CA PRO A 102 3.24 10.24 -7.87
C PRO A 102 3.95 11.16 -8.86
N LYS A 103 3.38 12.32 -9.13
CA LYS A 103 4.03 13.36 -9.92
C LYS A 103 4.80 14.28 -8.99
N TYR A 104 6.11 14.31 -9.13
CA TYR A 104 6.98 15.18 -8.40
C TYR A 104 8.12 15.68 -9.31
N SER A 105 8.36 16.97 -9.28
CA SER A 105 9.43 17.62 -10.05
C SER A 105 10.43 18.25 -9.08
N GLY A 106 11.42 17.50 -8.65
CA GLY A 106 12.47 17.95 -7.74
C GLY A 106 13.66 17.00 -7.72
N ALA A 107 14.65 17.29 -6.91
CA ALA A 107 15.90 16.53 -6.84
C ALA A 107 15.74 15.05 -6.49
N LEU A 108 14.61 14.67 -5.88
CA LEU A 108 14.30 13.28 -5.49
C LEU A 108 13.28 12.61 -6.43
N SER A 109 13.03 13.17 -7.62
CA SER A 109 12.04 12.65 -8.58
C SER A 109 12.21 11.17 -8.85
N ASP A 110 13.42 10.70 -9.09
CA ASP A 110 13.69 9.30 -9.41
C ASP A 110 13.41 8.33 -8.25
N MET A 111 13.60 8.81 -7.01
CA MET A 111 13.32 8.00 -5.81
C MET A 111 11.83 7.89 -5.53
N VAL A 112 11.04 8.92 -5.84
CA VAL A 112 9.61 8.98 -5.51
C VAL A 112 8.70 8.61 -6.70
N ALA A 113 9.24 8.48 -7.91
CA ALA A 113 8.52 8.07 -9.11
C ALA A 113 8.16 6.56 -9.08
N GLN A 114 7.62 6.10 -7.97
CA GLN A 114 7.22 4.72 -7.74
C GLN A 114 5.86 4.66 -7.05
N PRO A 115 4.98 3.71 -7.40
CA PRO A 115 3.66 3.59 -6.78
C PRO A 115 3.70 3.49 -5.26
N ARG A 116 4.73 2.85 -4.69
CA ARG A 116 4.90 2.72 -3.23
C ARG A 116 5.08 4.05 -2.50
N ALA A 117 5.54 5.08 -3.19
CA ALA A 117 5.73 6.40 -2.62
C ALA A 117 4.44 7.25 -2.60
N ALA A 118 3.36 6.81 -3.23
CA ALA A 118 2.15 7.60 -3.43
C ALA A 118 1.52 8.09 -2.13
N THR A 119 1.44 7.24 -1.11
CA THR A 119 0.86 7.62 0.19
C THR A 119 1.68 8.71 0.88
N VAL A 120 3.01 8.55 0.92
CA VAL A 120 3.90 9.53 1.55
C VAL A 120 3.85 10.84 0.79
N MET A 121 3.90 10.80 -0.54
CA MET A 121 3.82 12.00 -1.37
C MET A 121 2.48 12.72 -1.24
N GLY A 122 1.38 11.97 -1.17
CA GLY A 122 0.05 12.53 -0.94
C GLY A 122 -0.08 13.21 0.42
N LEU A 123 0.45 12.60 1.49
CA LEU A 123 0.47 13.20 2.82
C LEU A 123 1.33 14.46 2.88
N LEU A 124 2.49 14.47 2.22
CA LEU A 124 3.33 15.65 2.14
C LEU A 124 2.64 16.79 1.39
N GLU A 125 1.98 16.48 0.27
CA GLU A 125 1.26 17.49 -0.50
C GLU A 125 0.05 18.04 0.29
N GLU A 126 -0.72 17.19 0.96
CA GLU A 126 -1.82 17.65 1.81
C GLU A 126 -1.31 18.51 2.98
N ALA A 127 -0.20 18.13 3.61
CA ALA A 127 0.41 18.93 4.66
C ALA A 127 0.87 20.31 4.13
N ARG A 128 1.42 20.34 2.90
CA ARG A 128 1.79 21.59 2.21
C ARG A 128 0.57 22.47 1.96
N LEU A 129 -0.49 21.90 1.42
CA LEU A 129 -1.75 22.59 1.15
C LEU A 129 -2.43 23.09 2.43
N ALA A 130 -2.47 22.29 3.48
CA ALA A 130 -3.00 22.67 4.78
C ALA A 130 -2.25 23.86 5.36
N ARG A 131 -0.91 23.86 5.25
CA ARG A 131 -0.07 24.98 5.68
C ARG A 131 -0.36 26.26 4.89
N MET A 132 -0.55 26.15 3.58
CA MET A 132 -0.92 27.29 2.72
C MET A 132 -2.31 27.83 3.04
N ARG A 133 -3.26 26.99 3.44
CA ARG A 133 -4.59 27.38 3.90
C ARG A 133 -4.59 27.98 5.33
N GLY A 134 -3.43 28.12 5.96
CA GLY A 134 -3.29 28.70 7.29
C GLY A 134 -3.61 27.77 8.44
N PHE A 135 -3.78 26.46 8.20
CA PHE A 135 -3.88 25.47 9.26
C PHE A 135 -2.56 25.39 10.03
N LYS A 136 -2.52 25.98 11.21
CA LYS A 136 -1.43 25.75 12.16
C LYS A 136 -1.62 24.35 12.71
N VAL A 137 -0.70 23.44 12.40
CA VAL A 137 -0.60 22.17 13.10
C VAL A 137 -0.39 22.53 14.57
N SER A 138 -1.39 22.28 15.41
CA SER A 138 -1.23 22.37 16.85
C SER A 138 -0.21 21.29 17.22
N GLN A 139 1.05 21.68 17.34
CA GLN A 139 2.01 20.85 18.03
C GLN A 139 1.50 20.71 19.46
N LYS A 140 0.84 19.61 19.75
CA LYS A 140 0.86 19.08 21.11
C LYS A 140 2.32 18.78 21.40
N THR A 141 3.04 19.79 21.83
CA THR A 141 4.38 19.65 22.38
C THR A 141 4.20 18.66 23.52
N GLY A 142 4.59 17.41 23.25
CA GLY A 142 4.37 16.34 24.19
C GLY A 142 5.07 16.70 25.49
N SER A 143 4.30 16.74 26.46
CA SER A 143 4.38 16.37 27.87
C SER A 143 5.75 16.25 28.58
N VAL A 144 6.89 16.33 27.93
CA VAL A 144 8.18 16.25 28.60
C VAL A 144 8.47 17.53 29.36
N GLN A 145 8.18 18.69 28.79
CA GLN A 145 8.32 19.98 29.50
C GLN A 145 7.29 20.15 30.61
N THR A 146 6.07 19.61 30.45
CA THR A 146 5.03 19.63 31.50
C THR A 146 5.35 18.63 32.60
N ALA A 147 5.98 17.50 32.31
CA ALA A 147 6.45 16.54 33.31
C ALA A 147 7.62 17.12 34.13
N PHE A 148 8.56 17.78 33.48
CA PHE A 148 9.66 18.48 34.17
C PHE A 148 9.16 19.67 35.01
N GLY A 149 8.17 20.43 34.54
CA GLY A 149 7.52 21.49 35.32
C GLY A 149 6.88 20.94 36.58
N ARG A 150 6.06 19.90 36.48
CA ARG A 150 5.41 19.24 37.63
C ARG A 150 6.43 18.61 38.61
N PHE A 151 7.53 18.05 38.09
CA PHE A 151 8.58 17.51 38.95
C PHE A 151 9.34 18.60 39.71
N LYS A 152 9.60 19.73 39.05
CA LYS A 152 10.19 20.92 39.71
C LYS A 152 9.28 21.48 40.80
N ASP A 153 7.98 21.63 40.53
CA ASP A 153 6.98 22.14 41.49
C ASP A 153 6.82 21.18 42.66
N PHE A 154 6.93 19.87 42.44
CA PHE A 154 6.89 18.86 43.52
C PHE A 154 8.13 18.95 44.45
N ILE A 155 9.32 19.22 43.90
CA ILE A 155 10.54 19.37 44.68
C ILE A 155 10.54 20.68 45.46
N VAL A 156 10.10 21.79 44.84
CA VAL A 156 10.13 23.13 45.48
C VAL A 156 9.00 23.31 46.48
N GLY A 157 7.90 22.58 46.34
CA GLY A 157 6.74 22.65 47.27
C GLY A 157 6.84 21.76 48.50
N ASN A 158 7.87 20.90 48.61
CA ASN A 158 8.06 19.96 49.71
C ASN A 158 9.32 20.24 50.60
N PHE A 159 9.91 21.43 50.46
CA PHE A 159 10.96 21.91 51.37
C PHE A 159 10.64 23.31 51.88
#